data_24b8350d5b827d964d033759c3432302
#
_entry.id   24b8350d5b827d964d033759c3432302
#
_cell.length_a   1.000
_cell.length_b   1.000
_cell.length_c   1.000
_cell.angle_alpha   90.00
_cell.angle_beta   90.00
_cell.angle_gamma   90.00
#
_symmetry.space_group_name_H-M   'P 1'
#
loop_
_entity.id
_entity.type
_entity.pdbx_description
1 polymer ?
#
loop_
_entity_poly.entity_id
_entity_poly.type
_entity_poly.pdbx_seq_one_letter_code
_entity_poly.pdbx_strand_id
1 'polypeptide(L)'
;LRAIELRISPPVVQRGADTVLACLYELTDAPLYSVKWYRGRHEFYRYSPTESPATKIFPFAGINVDLARSNQTQVVLTRVSFGLSGNFSCEVTADAPSFATSIVSNTMEVVVLPPSSPNVQTNQHYYTPGDVLRANCTSGPSRPPAELAFFINDSPVTIKKSVHMVDIDHIAVLIKKDESEDLSIWRFSNKNKFLFE
;
A
#
# COMPACT_ATOMS: atom_id res chain seq x y z
N LEU A 1 -6.67 -20.56 23.05
CA LEU A 1 -6.36 -19.55 22.08
C LEU A 1 -7.02 -19.90 20.76
N ARG A 2 -7.89 -19.01 20.20
CA ARG A 2 -8.63 -19.20 18.95
C ARG A 2 -8.57 -17.95 18.09
N ALA A 3 -8.90 -18.09 16.79
CA ALA A 3 -9.11 -16.99 15.84
C ALA A 3 -8.01 -15.93 15.84
N ILE A 4 -6.75 -16.35 15.63
CA ILE A 4 -5.65 -15.39 15.51
C ILE A 4 -5.54 -14.88 14.07
N GLU A 5 -5.46 -13.56 13.90
CA GLU A 5 -5.31 -12.88 12.60
C GLU A 5 -4.38 -11.67 12.74
N LEU A 6 -3.50 -11.47 11.77
CA LEU A 6 -2.71 -10.24 11.65
C LEU A 6 -3.25 -9.40 10.50
N ARG A 7 -3.78 -8.24 10.80
CA ARG A 7 -4.21 -7.22 9.82
C ARG A 7 -3.18 -6.10 9.75
N ILE A 8 -2.85 -5.70 8.53
CA ILE A 8 -1.99 -4.55 8.28
C ILE A 8 -2.83 -3.50 7.54
N SER A 9 -2.92 -2.29 8.06
CA SER A 9 -3.77 -1.24 7.52
C SER A 9 -3.03 0.11 7.43
N PRO A 10 -2.79 0.61 6.22
CA PRO A 10 -2.96 -0.04 4.93
C PRO A 10 -1.89 -1.13 4.68
N PRO A 11 -2.18 -2.20 3.90
CA PRO A 11 -1.19 -3.24 3.57
C PRO A 11 -0.16 -2.75 2.54
N VAL A 12 -0.56 -1.81 1.68
CA VAL A 12 0.32 -1.07 0.76
C VAL A 12 0.47 0.34 1.30
N VAL A 13 1.69 0.69 1.72
CA VAL A 13 1.98 1.93 2.46
C VAL A 13 2.89 2.82 1.63
N GLN A 14 2.53 4.09 1.49
CA GLN A 14 3.43 5.06 0.87
C GLN A 14 4.64 5.30 1.78
N ARG A 15 5.84 5.35 1.20
CA ARG A 15 7.06 5.66 1.93
C ARG A 15 6.90 6.94 2.76
N GLY A 16 7.24 6.87 4.04
CA GLY A 16 7.12 7.97 4.98
C GLY A 16 5.77 8.08 5.68
N ALA A 17 4.76 7.33 5.25
CA ALA A 17 3.46 7.25 5.92
C ALA A 17 3.50 6.29 7.12
N ASP A 18 2.41 6.26 7.87
CA ASP A 18 2.19 5.36 9.00
C ASP A 18 1.36 4.16 8.60
N THR A 19 1.49 3.06 9.33
CA THR A 19 0.64 1.87 9.20
C THR A 19 0.39 1.22 10.56
N VAL A 20 -0.72 0.50 10.66
CA VAL A 20 -1.13 -0.22 11.88
C VAL A 20 -1.05 -1.71 11.63
N LEU A 21 -0.36 -2.43 12.49
CA LEU A 21 -0.35 -3.88 12.55
C LEU A 21 -1.25 -4.33 13.71
N ALA A 22 -2.45 -4.82 13.42
CA ALA A 22 -3.40 -5.29 14.41
C ALA A 22 -3.33 -6.82 14.50
N CYS A 23 -3.05 -7.33 15.70
CA CYS A 23 -3.07 -8.73 16.02
C CYS A 23 -4.39 -9.05 16.75
N LEU A 24 -5.32 -9.69 16.06
CA LEU A 24 -6.63 -10.05 16.58
C LEU A 24 -6.57 -11.49 17.09
N TYR A 25 -7.02 -11.74 18.30
CA TYR A 25 -7.01 -13.07 18.91
C TYR A 25 -8.08 -13.20 19.98
N GLU A 26 -8.49 -14.43 20.25
CA GLU A 26 -9.42 -14.77 21.32
C GLU A 26 -8.74 -15.72 22.34
N LEU A 27 -8.72 -15.28 23.60
CA LEU A 27 -8.30 -16.11 24.72
C LEU A 27 -9.52 -16.80 25.30
N THR A 28 -9.51 -18.14 25.43
CA THR A 28 -10.65 -18.90 25.93
C THR A 28 -10.53 -19.19 27.44
N ASP A 29 -9.52 -19.90 27.89
CA ASP A 29 -9.48 -20.44 29.24
C ASP A 29 -8.21 -20.05 30.02
N ALA A 30 -7.45 -19.09 29.51
CA ALA A 30 -6.21 -18.66 30.13
C ALA A 30 -5.95 -17.17 29.86
N PRO A 31 -5.32 -16.43 30.79
CA PRO A 31 -4.94 -15.04 30.58
C PRO A 31 -3.83 -14.92 29.53
N LEU A 32 -3.59 -13.69 29.08
CA LEU A 32 -2.51 -13.38 28.16
C LEU A 32 -1.17 -13.44 28.89
N TYR A 33 -0.22 -14.23 28.36
CA TYR A 33 1.17 -14.19 28.81
C TYR A 33 1.95 -13.13 28.03
N SER A 34 1.92 -13.18 26.66
CA SER A 34 2.58 -12.17 25.84
C SER A 34 2.04 -12.11 24.42
N VAL A 35 2.18 -10.95 23.79
CA VAL A 35 2.07 -10.77 22.34
C VAL A 35 3.37 -10.20 21.83
N LYS A 36 3.94 -10.82 20.79
CA LYS A 36 5.20 -10.40 20.19
C LYS A 36 4.99 -10.12 18.70
N TRP A 37 5.62 -9.07 18.18
CA TRP A 37 5.60 -8.72 16.77
C TRP A 37 6.98 -8.84 16.16
N TYR A 38 7.01 -9.44 14.98
CA TYR A 38 8.24 -9.76 14.28
C TYR A 38 8.26 -9.13 12.90
N ARG A 39 9.47 -8.72 12.45
CA ARG A 39 9.80 -8.45 11.04
C ARG A 39 10.71 -9.57 10.56
N GLY A 40 10.17 -10.45 9.72
CA GLY A 40 10.86 -11.72 9.41
C GLY A 40 11.10 -12.53 10.69
N ARG A 41 12.38 -12.73 11.07
CA ARG A 41 12.76 -13.47 12.29
C ARG A 41 13.08 -12.56 13.49
N HIS A 42 13.07 -11.25 13.29
CA HIS A 42 13.46 -10.29 14.34
C HIS A 42 12.25 -9.78 15.09
N GLU A 43 12.21 -10.04 16.39
CA GLU A 43 11.25 -9.43 17.30
C GLU A 43 11.58 -7.93 17.42
N PHE A 44 10.58 -7.06 17.23
CA PHE A 44 10.78 -5.62 17.36
C PHE A 44 9.87 -4.98 18.42
N TYR A 45 8.77 -5.66 18.80
CA TYR A 45 7.86 -5.19 19.85
C TYR A 45 7.29 -6.39 20.63
N ARG A 46 7.17 -6.22 21.94
CA ARG A 46 6.52 -7.19 22.84
C ARG A 46 5.64 -6.47 23.82
N TYR A 47 4.50 -7.08 24.11
CA TYR A 47 3.64 -6.73 25.23
C TYR A 47 3.52 -7.94 26.17
N SER A 48 3.81 -7.73 27.46
CA SER A 48 3.68 -8.73 28.53
C SER A 48 2.98 -8.09 29.73
N PRO A 49 1.73 -8.44 30.06
CA PRO A 49 0.94 -7.71 31.06
C PRO A 49 1.51 -7.80 32.49
N THR A 50 2.29 -8.82 32.77
CA THR A 50 2.93 -9.04 34.10
C THR A 50 4.29 -8.36 34.27
N GLU A 51 4.84 -7.78 33.21
CA GLU A 51 6.11 -7.07 33.25
C GLU A 51 5.92 -5.57 33.50
N SER A 52 6.93 -4.92 34.05
CA SER A 52 6.95 -3.46 34.25
C SER A 52 8.26 -2.88 33.68
N PRO A 53 8.23 -2.11 32.59
CA PRO A 53 7.04 -1.77 31.77
C PRO A 53 6.49 -2.99 31.00
N ALA A 54 5.18 -3.00 30.75
CA ALA A 54 4.52 -4.07 30.03
C ALA A 54 4.94 -4.14 28.56
N THR A 55 5.42 -3.04 28.01
CA THR A 55 5.88 -2.92 26.61
C THR A 55 7.38 -2.90 26.51
N LYS A 56 7.94 -3.66 25.56
CA LYS A 56 9.36 -3.64 25.20
C LYS A 56 9.53 -3.45 23.71
N ILE A 57 10.49 -2.57 23.34
CA ILE A 57 10.93 -2.36 21.96
C ILE A 57 12.34 -2.93 21.81
N PHE A 58 12.53 -3.69 20.73
CA PHE A 58 13.83 -4.18 20.31
C PHE A 58 14.23 -3.42 19.04
N PRO A 59 15.35 -2.70 19.04
CA PRO A 59 15.75 -1.88 17.91
C PRO A 59 15.89 -2.70 16.62
N PHE A 60 15.25 -2.23 15.56
CA PHE A 60 15.38 -2.78 14.21
C PHE A 60 15.49 -1.62 13.22
N ALA A 61 16.44 -1.73 12.28
CA ALA A 61 16.72 -0.65 11.32
C ALA A 61 15.47 -0.33 10.47
N GLY A 62 15.03 0.93 10.54
CA GLY A 62 13.88 1.45 9.79
C GLY A 62 12.52 1.25 10.47
N ILE A 63 12.44 0.52 11.60
CA ILE A 63 11.21 0.43 12.40
C ILE A 63 11.17 1.55 13.43
N ASN A 64 10.12 2.36 13.39
CA ASN A 64 9.79 3.36 14.39
C ASN A 64 8.40 3.06 14.94
N VAL A 65 8.32 2.64 16.20
CA VAL A 65 7.07 2.32 16.89
C VAL A 65 6.55 3.54 17.62
N ASP A 66 5.29 3.89 17.40
CA ASP A 66 4.58 4.87 18.22
C ASP A 66 4.02 4.17 19.47
N LEU A 67 4.69 4.32 20.61
CA LEU A 67 4.26 3.71 21.86
C LEU A 67 2.91 4.21 22.36
N ALA A 68 2.59 5.48 22.12
CA ALA A 68 1.33 6.05 22.59
C ALA A 68 0.10 5.44 21.88
N ARG A 69 0.29 4.98 20.65
CA ARG A 69 -0.75 4.34 19.83
C ARG A 69 -0.64 2.81 19.77
N SER A 70 0.36 2.22 20.46
CA SER A 70 0.63 0.77 20.45
C SER A 70 0.27 0.12 21.78
N ASN A 71 -0.26 -1.10 21.73
CA ASN A 71 -0.72 -1.86 22.90
C ASN A 71 -0.63 -3.38 22.67
N GLN A 72 -1.39 -4.17 23.45
CA GLN A 72 -1.43 -5.63 23.35
C GLN A 72 -2.07 -6.18 22.06
N THR A 73 -2.85 -5.37 21.33
CA THR A 73 -3.59 -5.82 20.14
C THR A 73 -3.13 -5.12 18.87
N GLN A 74 -2.35 -4.04 18.96
CA GLN A 74 -1.87 -3.33 17.79
C GLN A 74 -0.51 -2.68 18.03
N VAL A 75 0.23 -2.55 16.94
CA VAL A 75 1.48 -1.75 16.87
C VAL A 75 1.38 -0.78 15.72
N VAL A 76 1.66 0.50 15.99
CA VAL A 76 1.67 1.56 14.98
C VAL A 76 3.12 1.82 14.57
N LEU A 77 3.40 1.61 13.30
CA LEU A 77 4.69 1.96 12.69
C LEU A 77 4.59 3.32 12.03
N THR A 78 5.54 4.20 12.32
CA THR A 78 5.58 5.55 11.76
C THR A 78 6.72 5.72 10.78
N ARG A 79 6.49 6.57 9.78
CA ARG A 79 7.50 6.93 8.78
C ARG A 79 8.17 5.71 8.14
N VAL A 80 7.35 4.77 7.63
CA VAL A 80 7.85 3.52 7.07
C VAL A 80 8.82 3.76 5.91
N SER A 81 9.87 2.94 5.85
CA SER A 81 10.88 2.97 4.80
C SER A 81 10.78 1.73 3.89
N PHE A 82 11.43 1.76 2.72
CA PHE A 82 11.43 0.62 1.79
C PHE A 82 11.89 -0.70 2.39
N GLY A 83 12.89 -0.67 3.27
CA GLY A 83 13.42 -1.85 3.93
C GLY A 83 12.41 -2.61 4.77
N LEU A 84 11.23 -2.00 5.03
CA LEU A 84 10.15 -2.63 5.78
C LEU A 84 9.20 -3.45 4.91
N SER A 85 9.24 -3.36 3.58
CA SER A 85 8.47 -4.26 2.72
C SER A 85 8.78 -5.72 3.02
N GLY A 86 7.75 -6.55 3.17
CA GLY A 86 7.87 -7.99 3.39
C GLY A 86 7.05 -8.49 4.57
N ASN A 87 7.40 -9.65 5.09
CA ASN A 87 6.59 -10.40 6.04
C ASN A 87 6.71 -9.87 7.47
N PHE A 88 5.55 -9.64 8.09
CA PHE A 88 5.36 -9.36 9.51
C PHE A 88 4.58 -10.49 10.15
N SER A 89 4.84 -10.73 11.43
CA SER A 89 4.12 -11.76 12.20
C SER A 89 3.74 -11.26 13.56
N CYS A 90 2.64 -11.75 14.11
CA CYS A 90 2.36 -11.67 15.54
C CYS A 90 2.26 -13.08 16.15
N GLU A 91 2.85 -13.24 17.33
CA GLU A 91 2.84 -14.45 18.14
C GLU A 91 2.12 -14.13 19.43
N VAL A 92 1.08 -14.89 19.71
CA VAL A 92 0.29 -14.77 20.95
C VAL A 92 0.52 -16.01 21.79
N THR A 93 0.89 -15.81 23.05
CA THR A 93 1.06 -16.88 24.03
C THR A 93 0.08 -16.66 25.19
N ALA A 94 -0.73 -17.67 25.48
CA ALA A 94 -1.56 -17.73 26.65
C ALA A 94 -0.76 -18.25 27.84
N ASP A 95 -1.13 -17.81 29.07
CA ASP A 95 -0.52 -18.28 30.32
C ASP A 95 -1.13 -19.64 30.80
N ALA A 96 -0.82 -20.01 31.98
CA ALA A 96 -1.38 -21.20 32.61
C ALA A 96 -2.92 -21.17 32.58
N PRO A 97 -3.60 -22.32 32.47
CA PRO A 97 -3.05 -23.67 32.39
C PRO A 97 -2.75 -24.15 30.97
N SER A 98 -3.10 -23.37 29.92
CA SER A 98 -3.03 -23.84 28.53
C SER A 98 -1.65 -23.75 27.91
N PHE A 99 -0.87 -22.70 28.24
CA PHE A 99 0.42 -22.38 27.64
C PHE A 99 0.41 -22.41 26.10
N ALA A 100 -0.77 -22.20 25.48
CA ALA A 100 -0.94 -22.28 24.06
C ALA A 100 -0.26 -21.07 23.36
N THR A 101 0.50 -21.35 22.30
CA THR A 101 1.11 -20.33 21.46
C THR A 101 0.62 -20.48 20.02
N SER A 102 0.31 -19.36 19.39
CA SER A 102 -0.05 -19.31 17.98
C SER A 102 0.65 -18.12 17.30
N ILE A 103 1.04 -18.30 16.04
CA ILE A 103 1.70 -17.28 15.22
C ILE A 103 0.99 -17.16 13.89
N VAL A 104 0.77 -15.93 13.44
CA VAL A 104 0.23 -15.61 12.10
C VAL A 104 1.08 -14.55 11.45
N SER A 105 1.04 -14.55 10.12
CA SER A 105 1.87 -13.67 9.32
C SER A 105 1.05 -12.97 8.25
N ASN A 106 1.47 -11.77 7.89
CA ASN A 106 0.94 -11.02 6.76
C ASN A 106 2.05 -10.18 6.12
N THR A 107 1.86 -9.75 4.87
CA THR A 107 2.86 -9.02 4.10
C THR A 107 2.48 -7.56 3.98
N MET A 108 3.46 -6.67 4.16
CA MET A 108 3.35 -5.25 3.92
C MET A 108 4.23 -4.84 2.75
N GLU A 109 3.72 -3.98 1.89
CA GLU A 109 4.49 -3.38 0.80
C GLU A 109 4.64 -1.87 1.01
N VAL A 110 5.86 -1.35 0.81
CA VAL A 110 6.13 0.09 0.87
C VAL A 110 6.39 0.59 -0.54
N VAL A 111 5.60 1.59 -0.95
CA VAL A 111 5.61 2.11 -2.32
C VAL A 111 6.03 3.59 -2.36
N VAL A 112 6.48 4.05 -3.52
CA VAL A 112 6.62 5.47 -3.86
C VAL A 112 5.75 5.74 -5.08
N LEU A 113 4.81 6.65 -4.92
CA LEU A 113 3.96 7.12 -6.01
C LEU A 113 4.72 8.15 -6.85
N PRO A 114 4.41 8.29 -8.14
CA PRO A 114 4.92 9.38 -8.95
C PRO A 114 4.60 10.74 -8.29
N PRO A 115 5.53 11.71 -8.30
CA PRO A 115 5.33 13.00 -7.63
C PRO A 115 4.30 13.90 -8.31
N SER A 116 3.95 13.61 -9.56
CA SER A 116 3.01 14.37 -10.38
C SER A 116 2.29 13.44 -11.36
N SER A 117 1.20 13.95 -11.92
CA SER A 117 0.49 13.34 -13.04
C SER A 117 1.42 13.02 -14.21
N PRO A 118 1.11 11.95 -14.99
CA PRO A 118 1.84 11.69 -16.22
C PRO A 118 1.70 12.85 -17.19
N ASN A 119 2.80 13.14 -17.91
CA ASN A 119 2.81 14.15 -18.95
C ASN A 119 2.53 13.50 -20.31
N VAL A 120 1.48 13.97 -20.98
CA VAL A 120 1.10 13.52 -22.32
C VAL A 120 1.45 14.60 -23.34
N GLN A 121 2.21 14.21 -24.34
CA GLN A 121 2.55 15.08 -25.48
C GLN A 121 1.99 14.48 -26.75
N THR A 122 1.28 15.30 -27.55
CA THR A 122 0.70 14.91 -28.82
C THR A 122 1.38 15.66 -29.96
N ASN A 123 1.38 15.07 -31.15
CA ASN A 123 1.97 15.69 -32.35
C ASN A 123 1.17 16.89 -32.88
N GLN A 124 -0.10 17.04 -32.52
CA GLN A 124 -0.98 18.13 -32.91
C GLN A 124 -1.90 18.50 -31.73
N HIS A 125 -2.45 19.73 -31.77
CA HIS A 125 -3.43 20.18 -30.77
C HIS A 125 -4.88 19.86 -31.15
N TYR A 126 -5.13 19.68 -32.46
CA TYR A 126 -6.44 19.41 -33.03
C TYR A 126 -6.32 18.29 -34.06
N TYR A 127 -7.32 17.43 -34.12
CA TYR A 127 -7.39 16.31 -35.05
C TYR A 127 -8.72 16.30 -35.78
N THR A 128 -8.69 15.94 -37.05
CA THR A 128 -9.86 15.76 -37.92
C THR A 128 -9.97 14.27 -38.28
N PRO A 129 -11.18 13.80 -38.67
CA PRO A 129 -11.36 12.46 -39.18
C PRO A 129 -10.34 12.09 -40.26
N GLY A 130 -9.58 11.00 -40.06
CA GLY A 130 -8.52 10.57 -40.97
C GLY A 130 -7.09 10.94 -40.52
N ASP A 131 -6.93 11.83 -39.54
CA ASP A 131 -5.62 12.17 -38.99
C ASP A 131 -5.03 11.02 -38.17
N VAL A 132 -3.72 10.97 -38.04
CA VAL A 132 -2.99 10.02 -37.21
C VAL A 132 -2.57 10.69 -35.90
N LEU A 133 -3.18 10.29 -34.79
CA LEU A 133 -2.74 10.69 -33.46
C LEU A 133 -1.43 9.97 -33.08
N ARG A 134 -0.41 10.75 -32.76
CA ARG A 134 0.80 10.27 -32.11
C ARG A 134 0.91 10.92 -30.74
N ALA A 135 0.94 10.10 -29.69
CA ALA A 135 1.06 10.56 -28.32
C ALA A 135 2.24 9.89 -27.63
N ASN A 136 2.96 10.64 -26.82
CA ASN A 136 3.98 10.16 -25.91
C ASN A 136 3.56 10.48 -24.48
N CYS A 137 3.64 9.49 -23.59
CA CYS A 137 3.31 9.64 -22.19
C CYS A 137 4.51 9.30 -21.32
N THR A 138 4.85 10.19 -20.40
CA THR A 138 5.92 9.99 -19.41
C THR A 138 5.39 10.15 -18.00
N SER A 139 5.73 9.20 -17.12
CA SER A 139 5.49 9.30 -15.69
C SER A 139 6.76 9.67 -14.94
N GLY A 140 6.61 10.34 -13.80
CA GLY A 140 7.68 10.53 -12.84
C GLY A 140 8.16 9.21 -12.22
N PRO A 141 9.30 9.22 -11.50
CA PRO A 141 9.83 8.03 -10.84
C PRO A 141 8.88 7.51 -9.78
N SER A 142 8.66 6.18 -9.80
CA SER A 142 7.83 5.47 -8.84
C SER A 142 8.43 4.11 -8.49
N ARG A 143 7.97 3.52 -7.39
CA ARG A 143 8.32 2.16 -7.02
C ARG A 143 7.10 1.45 -6.41
N PRO A 144 6.60 0.35 -7.00
CA PRO A 144 7.05 -0.21 -8.28
C PRO A 144 6.95 0.79 -9.45
N PRO A 145 7.57 0.49 -10.63
CA PRO A 145 7.40 1.33 -11.82
C PRO A 145 5.93 1.48 -12.18
N ALA A 146 5.53 2.70 -12.57
CA ALA A 146 4.15 2.96 -12.99
C ALA A 146 3.85 2.28 -14.33
N GLU A 147 2.71 1.60 -14.41
CA GLU A 147 2.15 1.15 -15.68
C GLU A 147 1.33 2.27 -16.30
N LEU A 148 1.55 2.53 -17.59
CA LEU A 148 0.84 3.56 -18.36
C LEU A 148 -0.07 2.89 -19.38
N ALA A 149 -1.34 3.29 -19.40
CA ALA A 149 -2.31 2.87 -20.39
C ALA A 149 -2.96 4.09 -21.04
N PHE A 150 -3.22 4.03 -22.35
CA PHE A 150 -3.90 5.08 -23.07
C PHE A 150 -5.38 4.73 -23.25
N PHE A 151 -6.22 5.73 -23.07
CA PHE A 151 -7.65 5.67 -23.34
C PHE A 151 -8.04 6.82 -24.25
N ILE A 152 -8.97 6.57 -25.15
CA ILE A 152 -9.58 7.57 -26.00
C ILE A 152 -11.08 7.40 -25.88
N ASN A 153 -11.78 8.45 -25.44
CA ASN A 153 -13.22 8.40 -25.15
C ASN A 153 -13.60 7.17 -24.31
N ASP A 154 -12.90 6.96 -23.20
CA ASP A 154 -13.05 5.85 -22.25
C ASP A 154 -12.79 4.43 -22.82
N SER A 155 -12.32 4.34 -24.06
CA SER A 155 -11.95 3.06 -24.69
C SER A 155 -10.43 2.85 -24.62
N PRO A 156 -9.96 1.69 -24.12
CA PRO A 156 -8.53 1.41 -24.04
C PRO A 156 -7.90 1.28 -25.43
N VAL A 157 -6.73 1.88 -25.61
CA VAL A 157 -5.99 1.85 -26.86
C VAL A 157 -4.76 0.96 -26.74
N THR A 158 -4.65 -0.04 -27.59
CA THR A 158 -3.47 -0.90 -27.65
C THR A 158 -2.35 -0.20 -28.43
N ILE A 159 -1.17 -0.08 -27.84
CA ILE A 159 0.01 0.75 -28.26
C ILE A 159 0.54 0.42 -29.69
N LYS A 160 -0.06 -0.50 -30.45
CA LYS A 160 0.42 -0.90 -31.79
C LYS A 160 -0.59 -0.71 -32.94
N LYS A 161 -1.65 0.05 -32.75
CA LYS A 161 -2.61 0.32 -33.84
C LYS A 161 -2.60 1.79 -34.20
N SER A 162 -2.39 2.12 -35.49
CA SER A 162 -2.84 3.38 -36.08
C SER A 162 -4.35 3.46 -35.87
N VAL A 163 -4.79 4.33 -34.99
CA VAL A 163 -6.21 4.57 -34.76
C VAL A 163 -6.60 5.71 -35.68
N HIS A 164 -7.46 5.43 -36.65
CA HIS A 164 -8.18 6.48 -37.38
C HIS A 164 -9.30 6.98 -36.49
N MET A 165 -9.21 8.22 -36.05
CA MET A 165 -10.13 8.79 -35.08
C MET A 165 -11.22 9.60 -35.76
N VAL A 166 -12.44 9.44 -35.24
CA VAL A 166 -13.62 10.16 -35.78
C VAL A 166 -13.98 11.34 -34.89
N ASP A 167 -13.74 11.29 -33.59
CA ASP A 167 -13.89 12.42 -32.64
C ASP A 167 -13.01 12.19 -31.42
N ILE A 168 -12.26 13.24 -30.98
CA ILE A 168 -11.48 13.22 -29.75
C ILE A 168 -12.05 14.26 -28.80
N ASP A 169 -12.91 13.86 -27.91
CA ASP A 169 -13.32 14.72 -26.81
C ASP A 169 -12.37 14.63 -25.62
N HIS A 170 -11.76 13.48 -25.39
CA HIS A 170 -10.91 13.25 -24.22
C HIS A 170 -9.80 12.21 -24.47
N ILE A 171 -8.57 12.52 -24.06
CA ILE A 171 -7.48 11.55 -23.90
C ILE A 171 -7.31 11.34 -22.39
N ALA A 172 -7.51 10.12 -21.90
CA ALA A 172 -7.27 9.75 -20.53
C ALA A 172 -6.05 8.82 -20.44
N VAL A 173 -5.18 9.05 -19.46
CA VAL A 173 -4.08 8.15 -19.14
C VAL A 173 -4.35 7.54 -17.78
N LEU A 174 -4.46 6.22 -17.74
CA LEU A 174 -4.62 5.46 -16.51
C LEU A 174 -3.26 5.02 -15.99
N ILE A 175 -2.95 5.35 -14.75
CA ILE A 175 -1.85 4.71 -14.02
C ILE A 175 -2.47 3.54 -13.25
N LYS A 176 -2.18 2.29 -13.69
CA LYS A 176 -2.53 1.13 -12.93
C LYS A 176 -1.60 1.01 -11.73
N LYS A 177 -2.16 1.03 -10.55
CA LYS A 177 -1.52 0.58 -9.33
C LYS A 177 -1.77 -0.92 -9.21
N ASP A 178 -0.74 -1.71 -8.96
CA ASP A 178 -0.89 -3.15 -8.75
C ASP A 178 -1.89 -3.43 -7.59
N GLU A 179 -2.92 -4.20 -7.91
CA GLU A 179 -3.85 -4.98 -7.08
C GLU A 179 -4.35 -4.43 -5.73
N SER A 180 -4.57 -3.14 -5.53
CA SER A 180 -5.43 -2.67 -4.42
C SER A 180 -6.17 -1.39 -4.75
N GLU A 181 -7.43 -1.52 -5.00
CA GLU A 181 -8.60 -0.63 -4.86
C GLU A 181 -8.48 0.89 -4.95
N ASP A 182 -7.47 1.49 -5.64
CA ASP A 182 -7.53 2.92 -5.97
C ASP A 182 -6.98 3.17 -7.36
N LEU A 183 -7.90 3.17 -8.34
CA LEU A 183 -7.65 3.61 -9.71
C LEU A 183 -7.69 5.14 -9.74
N SER A 184 -6.55 5.78 -9.83
CA SER A 184 -6.51 7.20 -10.14
C SER A 184 -6.69 7.39 -11.65
N ILE A 185 -7.89 7.78 -12.07
CA ILE A 185 -8.21 8.09 -13.45
C ILE A 185 -7.86 9.56 -13.71
N TRP A 186 -6.89 9.80 -14.59
CA TRP A 186 -6.57 11.15 -15.04
C TRP A 186 -7.25 11.39 -16.40
N ARG A 187 -8.22 12.29 -16.42
CA ARG A 187 -8.88 12.72 -17.66
C ARG A 187 -8.31 14.04 -18.14
N PHE A 188 -7.88 14.08 -19.39
CA PHE A 188 -7.51 15.32 -20.07
C PHE A 188 -8.68 15.75 -20.96
N SER A 189 -9.30 16.86 -20.60
CA SER A 189 -10.26 17.55 -21.46
C SER A 189 -9.55 18.58 -22.33
N ASN A 190 -9.98 18.72 -23.56
CA ASN A 190 -9.47 19.72 -24.53
C ASN A 190 -9.71 21.19 -24.06
N LYS A 191 -10.27 21.41 -22.87
CA LYS A 191 -10.48 22.71 -22.22
C LYS A 191 -9.70 22.79 -20.92
N ASN A 192 -8.37 22.87 -20.97
CA ASN A 192 -7.46 23.32 -19.89
C ASN A 192 -7.98 23.22 -18.43
N LYS A 193 -8.64 22.12 -18.04
CA LYS A 193 -9.03 21.88 -16.63
C LYS A 193 -8.77 20.42 -16.27
N PHE A 194 -7.90 20.25 -15.30
CA PHE A 194 -7.71 18.98 -14.60
C PHE A 194 -8.90 18.78 -13.66
N LEU A 195 -9.60 17.67 -13.78
CA LEU A 195 -10.61 17.24 -12.82
C LEU A 195 -10.11 15.94 -12.17
N PHE A 196 -10.02 15.97 -10.86
CA PHE A 196 -9.93 14.80 -10.02
C PHE A 196 -11.35 14.25 -9.79
N GLU A 197 -11.57 12.98 -9.99
CA GLU A 197 -12.63 12.19 -9.39
C GLU A 197 -12.02 11.00 -8.67
#